data_e94e2c217e5d8750f55112baa04f795f
#
_entry.id   e94e2c217e5d8750f55112baa04f795f
#
_cell.length_a   1.000
_cell.length_b   1.000
_cell.length_c   1.000
_cell.angle_alpha   90.00
_cell.angle_beta   90.00
_cell.angle_gamma   90.00
#
_symmetry.space_group_name_H-M   'P 1'
#
loop_
_entity.id
_entity.type
_entity.pdbx_description
1 polymer ?
#
loop_
_entity_poly.entity_id
_entity_poly.type
_entity_poly.pdbx_seq_one_letter_code
_entity_poly.pdbx_strand_id
1 'polypeptide(L)'
;MSHPTISYIIPSIGRESVKRTLASIEQWPGDEVLVIQLDTPSGTYGNAERQIGMEKATGDYLAFIDDDNYYVQGHRALQARAIEFAPDRPTLFRIQYPNGRLLWESKRVKNGNVDTQMILVPNRKEMLTRWEPRSKGGHRSVDFHFINCWQWPAKSIHWCAEVIAMM
;
A
#
# COMPACT_ATOMS: atom_id res chain seq x y z
N MET A 1 25.75 -5.76 1.47
CA MET A 1 24.83 -5.18 0.48
C MET A 1 23.71 -4.51 1.24
N SER A 2 23.38 -3.25 0.92
CA SER A 2 22.26 -2.55 1.52
C SER A 2 20.96 -3.19 0.99
N HIS A 3 20.00 -3.48 1.87
CA HIS A 3 18.67 -3.93 1.43
C HIS A 3 17.86 -2.72 0.93
N PRO A 4 16.92 -2.95 0.02
CA PRO A 4 16.02 -1.89 -0.46
C PRO A 4 15.20 -1.31 0.70
N THR A 5 15.05 0.00 0.70
CA THR A 5 14.30 0.77 1.69
C THR A 5 12.83 0.89 1.31
N ILE A 6 11.95 0.99 2.31
CA ILE A 6 10.50 1.10 2.09
C ILE A 6 9.97 2.37 2.77
N SER A 7 9.18 3.15 2.04
CA SER A 7 8.35 4.22 2.59
C SER A 7 6.94 3.67 2.84
N TYR A 8 6.55 3.61 4.11
CA TYR A 8 5.19 3.26 4.52
C TYR A 8 4.32 4.52 4.58
N ILE A 9 3.30 4.60 3.76
CA ILE A 9 2.41 5.75 3.64
C ILE A 9 1.08 5.45 4.32
N ILE A 10 0.75 6.27 5.32
CA ILE A 10 -0.44 6.12 6.16
C ILE A 10 -1.30 7.37 6.04
N PRO A 11 -2.40 7.34 5.27
CA PRO A 11 -3.39 8.41 5.33
C PRO A 11 -4.10 8.36 6.68
N SER A 12 -4.22 9.49 7.38
CA SER A 12 -4.89 9.53 8.68
C SER A 12 -5.79 10.75 8.82
N ILE A 13 -6.87 10.57 9.58
CA ILE A 13 -7.73 11.65 10.05
C ILE A 13 -7.58 11.86 11.57
N GLY A 14 -6.49 11.35 12.15
CA GLY A 14 -6.19 11.47 13.58
C GLY A 14 -6.93 10.47 14.47
N ARG A 15 -7.32 9.30 13.93
CA ARG A 15 -7.95 8.23 14.72
C ARG A 15 -6.97 7.64 15.73
N GLU A 16 -7.49 7.19 16.88
CA GLU A 16 -6.71 6.49 17.90
C GLU A 16 -6.13 5.16 17.38
N SER A 17 -6.82 4.53 16.41
CA SER A 17 -6.38 3.30 15.74
C SER A 17 -5.02 3.43 15.06
N VAL A 18 -4.59 4.63 14.66
CA VAL A 18 -3.27 4.86 14.04
C VAL A 18 -2.12 4.36 14.91
N LYS A 19 -2.27 4.36 16.23
CA LYS A 19 -1.25 3.83 17.17
C LYS A 19 -1.02 2.34 16.97
N ARG A 20 -2.10 1.56 16.74
CA ARG A 20 -2.00 0.12 16.44
C ARG A 20 -1.36 -0.09 15.09
N THR A 21 -1.74 0.68 14.08
CA THR A 21 -1.14 0.63 12.76
C THR A 21 0.36 0.86 12.85
N LEU A 22 0.78 1.95 13.50
CA LEU A 22 2.20 2.29 13.69
C LEU A 22 2.97 1.20 14.45
N ALA A 23 2.39 0.66 15.53
CA ALA A 23 3.01 -0.40 16.31
C ALA A 23 3.19 -1.72 15.53
N SER A 24 2.44 -1.92 14.46
CA SER A 24 2.55 -3.10 13.61
C SER A 24 3.65 -3.00 12.56
N ILE A 25 4.19 -1.80 12.29
CA ILE A 25 5.19 -1.60 11.24
C ILE A 25 6.58 -1.97 11.75
N GLU A 26 7.13 -3.04 11.20
CA GLU A 26 8.53 -3.39 11.37
C GLU A 26 9.37 -2.58 10.40
N GLN A 27 10.39 -1.88 10.91
CA GLN A 27 11.28 -1.06 10.10
C GLN A 27 12.70 -1.63 10.11
N TRP A 28 13.30 -1.71 8.94
CA TRP A 28 14.73 -1.96 8.79
C TRP A 28 15.49 -0.63 8.61
N PRO A 29 16.82 -0.61 8.79
CA PRO A 29 17.60 0.63 8.62
C PRO A 29 17.34 1.28 7.25
N GLY A 30 16.95 2.56 7.27
CA GLY A 30 16.62 3.33 6.06
C GLY A 30 15.13 3.31 5.67
N ASP A 31 14.31 2.45 6.26
CA ASP A 31 12.85 2.53 6.06
C ASP A 31 12.28 3.79 6.73
N GLU A 32 11.22 4.35 6.17
CA GLU A 32 10.51 5.51 6.73
C GLU A 32 9.02 5.28 6.86
N VAL A 33 8.40 5.96 7.81
CA VAL A 33 6.94 5.95 8.00
C VAL A 33 6.40 7.36 7.86
N LEU A 34 5.51 7.56 6.91
CA LEU A 34 4.90 8.84 6.57
C LEU A 34 3.42 8.82 6.96
N VAL A 35 3.09 9.34 8.14
CA VAL A 35 1.70 9.60 8.53
C VAL A 35 1.29 10.94 7.95
N ILE A 36 0.34 10.93 7.03
CA ILE A 36 -0.15 12.12 6.37
C ILE A 36 -1.53 12.45 6.93
N GLN A 37 -1.59 13.52 7.71
CA GLN A 37 -2.81 14.06 8.27
C GLN A 37 -2.94 15.51 7.83
N LEU A 38 -4.11 15.87 7.29
CA LEU A 38 -4.44 17.24 6.91
C LEU A 38 -5.19 17.93 8.06
N ASP A 39 -5.03 19.24 8.18
CA ASP A 39 -5.75 20.06 9.19
C ASP A 39 -7.27 19.95 9.03
N THR A 40 -7.72 19.81 7.79
CA THR A 40 -9.12 19.52 7.47
C THR A 40 -9.18 18.22 6.64
N PRO A 41 -10.04 17.25 7.03
CA PRO A 41 -10.19 16.02 6.26
C PRO A 41 -10.51 16.31 4.79
N SER A 42 -9.74 15.70 3.89
CA SER A 42 -9.87 15.92 2.44
C SER A 42 -11.22 15.47 1.87
N GLY A 43 -11.93 14.59 2.57
CA GLY A 43 -13.16 13.96 2.07
C GLY A 43 -12.92 13.00 0.89
N THR A 44 -11.66 12.65 0.61
CA THR A 44 -11.25 11.82 -0.52
C THR A 44 -10.90 10.37 -0.12
N TYR A 45 -11.31 9.93 1.08
CA TYR A 45 -11.01 8.59 1.60
C TYR A 45 -9.50 8.27 1.66
N GLY A 46 -8.69 9.27 2.01
CA GLY A 46 -7.24 9.14 2.15
C GLY A 46 -6.45 9.27 0.84
N ASN A 47 -7.10 9.53 -0.30
CA ASN A 47 -6.39 9.59 -1.59
C ASN A 47 -5.49 10.82 -1.71
N ALA A 48 -5.94 11.98 -1.24
CA ALA A 48 -5.12 13.19 -1.22
C ALA A 48 -3.91 12.99 -0.30
N GLU A 49 -4.12 12.38 0.86
CA GLU A 49 -3.09 12.07 1.82
C GLU A 49 -2.07 11.06 1.26
N ARG A 50 -2.54 9.99 0.56
CA ARG A 50 -1.65 9.02 -0.11
C ARG A 50 -0.84 9.68 -1.23
N GLN A 51 -1.45 10.60 -1.98
CA GLN A 51 -0.73 11.35 -3.02
C GLN A 51 0.40 12.19 -2.43
N ILE A 52 0.13 12.92 -1.34
CA ILE A 52 1.13 13.72 -0.63
C ILE A 52 2.25 12.82 -0.07
N GLY A 53 1.88 11.69 0.53
CA GLY A 53 2.85 10.71 1.04
C GLY A 53 3.73 10.17 -0.07
N MET A 54 3.16 9.80 -1.19
CA MET A 54 3.89 9.31 -2.36
C MET A 54 4.86 10.36 -2.93
N GLU A 55 4.48 11.64 -2.92
CA GLU A 55 5.36 12.73 -3.37
C GLU A 55 6.54 12.97 -2.42
N LYS A 56 6.34 12.78 -1.11
CA LYS A 56 7.37 12.94 -0.07
C LYS A 56 8.28 11.74 0.10
N ALA A 57 7.83 10.56 -0.29
CA ALA A 57 8.52 9.29 -0.08
C ALA A 57 9.91 9.26 -0.74
N THR A 58 10.91 8.79 0.03
CA THR A 58 12.31 8.68 -0.39
C THR A 58 12.82 7.25 -0.49
N GLY A 59 12.08 6.27 0.05
CA GLY A 59 12.44 4.86 -0.04
C GLY A 59 12.43 4.31 -1.47
N ASP A 60 13.15 3.22 -1.69
CA ASP A 60 13.21 2.51 -2.98
C ASP A 60 11.85 1.93 -3.39
N TYR A 61 11.03 1.58 -2.40
CA TYR A 61 9.68 1.03 -2.58
C TYR A 61 8.67 1.80 -1.73
N LEU A 62 7.41 1.77 -2.19
CA LEU A 62 6.26 2.31 -1.47
C LEU A 62 5.36 1.17 -1.00
N ALA A 63 4.88 1.29 0.23
CA ALA A 63 3.82 0.47 0.79
C ALA A 63 2.76 1.38 1.41
N PHE A 64 1.49 0.97 1.37
CA PHE A 64 0.38 1.77 1.86
C PHE A 64 -0.41 0.97 2.90
N ILE A 65 -0.87 1.64 3.94
CA ILE A 65 -1.77 1.04 4.93
C ILE A 65 -2.66 2.12 5.54
N ASP A 66 -3.93 1.81 5.76
CA ASP A 66 -4.87 2.73 6.37
C ASP A 66 -4.66 2.80 7.89
N ASP A 67 -5.08 3.90 8.51
CA ASP A 67 -4.87 4.20 9.93
C ASP A 67 -5.71 3.35 10.92
N ASP A 68 -6.50 2.40 10.39
CA ASP A 68 -7.31 1.44 11.16
C ASP A 68 -6.97 -0.04 10.87
N ASN A 69 -5.99 -0.29 10.00
CA ASN A 69 -5.50 -1.62 9.64
C ASN A 69 -4.11 -1.88 10.24
N TYR A 70 -3.60 -3.11 10.17
CA TYR A 70 -2.28 -3.43 10.71
C TYR A 70 -1.59 -4.54 9.91
N TYR A 71 -0.26 -4.45 9.83
CA TYR A 71 0.57 -5.47 9.24
C TYR A 71 0.69 -6.71 10.14
N VAL A 72 0.84 -7.87 9.53
CA VAL A 72 1.18 -9.10 10.27
C VAL A 72 2.65 -9.07 10.70
N GLN A 73 2.96 -9.80 11.79
CA GLN A 73 4.35 -9.97 12.22
C GLN A 73 5.19 -10.62 11.10
N GLY A 74 6.41 -10.13 10.88
CA GLY A 74 7.31 -10.61 9.83
C GLY A 74 7.01 -10.01 8.44
N HIS A 75 6.07 -9.07 8.32
CA HIS A 75 5.72 -8.46 7.03
C HIS A 75 6.93 -7.84 6.33
N ARG A 76 7.86 -7.23 7.08
CA ARG A 76 9.04 -6.59 6.46
C ARG A 76 9.96 -7.62 5.81
N ALA A 77 10.13 -8.78 6.41
CA ALA A 77 10.86 -9.90 5.80
C ALA A 77 10.14 -10.49 4.59
N LEU A 78 8.78 -10.55 4.61
CA LEU A 78 7.98 -10.94 3.44
C LEU A 78 8.19 -9.97 2.27
N GLN A 79 8.19 -8.67 2.55
CA GLN A 79 8.44 -7.63 1.54
C GLN A 79 9.84 -7.75 0.95
N ALA A 80 10.87 -7.96 1.78
CA ALA A 80 12.25 -8.14 1.31
C ALA A 80 12.37 -9.34 0.36
N ARG A 81 11.78 -10.50 0.72
CA ARG A 81 11.77 -11.68 -0.17
C ARG A 81 11.02 -11.44 -1.47
N ALA A 82 9.93 -10.68 -1.43
CA ALA A 82 9.18 -10.34 -2.63
C ALA A 82 10.00 -9.45 -3.57
N ILE A 83 10.75 -8.49 -3.02
CA ILE A 83 11.67 -7.65 -3.78
C ILE A 83 12.80 -8.48 -4.41
N GLU A 84 13.42 -9.39 -3.65
CA GLU A 84 14.46 -10.29 -4.17
C GLU A 84 13.95 -11.18 -5.31
N PHE A 85 12.73 -11.71 -5.15
CA PHE A 85 12.11 -12.57 -6.17
C PHE A 85 11.71 -11.81 -7.43
N ALA A 86 11.23 -10.58 -7.30
CA ALA A 86 10.71 -9.78 -8.39
C ALA A 86 11.21 -8.32 -8.31
N PRO A 87 12.54 -8.10 -8.46
CA PRO A 87 13.10 -6.76 -8.37
C PRO A 87 12.48 -5.83 -9.42
N ASP A 88 12.37 -4.56 -9.07
CA ASP A 88 11.81 -3.51 -9.94
C ASP A 88 10.38 -3.76 -10.46
N ARG A 89 9.63 -4.63 -9.80
CA ARG A 89 8.26 -5.00 -10.18
C ARG A 89 7.28 -4.76 -9.02
N PRO A 90 6.04 -4.34 -9.32
CA PRO A 90 5.00 -4.30 -8.31
C PRO A 90 4.69 -5.69 -7.75
N THR A 91 4.50 -5.77 -6.45
CA THR A 91 3.99 -6.96 -5.77
C THR A 91 2.64 -6.65 -5.14
N LEU A 92 1.68 -7.55 -5.30
CA LEU A 92 0.40 -7.54 -4.61
C LEU A 92 0.32 -8.76 -3.69
N PHE A 93 0.34 -8.50 -2.39
CA PHE A 93 0.16 -9.51 -1.35
C PHE A 93 -1.33 -9.82 -1.13
N ARG A 94 -1.63 -10.82 -0.33
CA ARG A 94 -2.99 -11.00 0.21
C ARG A 94 -3.18 -10.17 1.47
N ILE A 95 -4.43 -9.81 1.71
CA ILE A 95 -4.92 -9.26 2.98
C ILE A 95 -6.04 -10.13 3.51
N GLN A 96 -6.26 -10.11 4.82
CA GLN A 96 -7.32 -10.86 5.46
C GLN A 96 -8.33 -9.94 6.15
N TYR A 97 -9.61 -10.14 5.84
CA TYR A 97 -10.72 -9.49 6.51
C TYR A 97 -11.07 -10.17 7.85
N PRO A 98 -11.76 -9.47 8.78
CA PRO A 98 -12.14 -10.05 10.08
C PRO A 98 -12.98 -11.32 9.98
N ASN A 99 -13.73 -11.51 8.90
CA ASN A 99 -14.50 -12.72 8.65
C ASN A 99 -13.68 -13.88 8.03
N GLY A 100 -12.35 -13.73 7.95
CA GLY A 100 -11.46 -14.73 7.39
C GLY A 100 -11.31 -14.69 5.86
N ARG A 101 -12.09 -13.86 5.15
CA ARG A 101 -11.98 -13.72 3.69
C ARG A 101 -10.60 -13.18 3.34
N LEU A 102 -10.00 -13.76 2.30
CA LEU A 102 -8.74 -13.30 1.72
C LEU A 102 -9.00 -12.52 0.43
N LEU A 103 -8.43 -11.37 0.29
CA LEU A 103 -8.18 -10.69 -0.97
C LEU A 103 -6.67 -10.81 -1.28
N TRP A 104 -6.28 -11.01 -2.46
CA TRP A 104 -6.96 -11.24 -3.74
C TRP A 104 -7.48 -12.69 -3.84
N GLU A 105 -8.58 -12.86 -4.54
CA GLU A 105 -9.15 -14.20 -4.82
C GLU A 105 -8.59 -14.79 -6.13
N SER A 106 -8.21 -13.92 -7.06
CA SER A 106 -7.64 -14.29 -8.35
C SER A 106 -6.53 -13.33 -8.76
N LYS A 107 -5.54 -13.80 -9.53
CA LYS A 107 -4.42 -13.00 -10.05
C LYS A 107 -4.87 -12.04 -11.16
N ARG A 108 -5.84 -11.19 -10.85
CA ARG A 108 -6.40 -10.20 -11.78
C ARG A 108 -6.62 -8.87 -11.08
N VAL A 109 -6.12 -7.80 -11.68
CA VAL A 109 -6.46 -6.44 -11.27
C VAL A 109 -7.89 -6.18 -11.70
N LYS A 110 -8.83 -6.24 -10.76
CA LYS A 110 -10.25 -5.93 -10.96
C LYS A 110 -10.83 -5.30 -9.70
N ASN A 111 -11.88 -4.52 -9.86
CA ASN A 111 -12.58 -3.91 -8.74
C ASN A 111 -13.08 -4.98 -7.74
N GLY A 112 -12.86 -4.75 -6.43
CA GLY A 112 -13.22 -5.66 -5.36
C GLY A 112 -12.30 -6.88 -5.18
N ASN A 113 -11.19 -6.97 -5.93
CA ASN A 113 -10.17 -8.01 -5.81
C ASN A 113 -8.79 -7.48 -5.39
N VAL A 114 -8.61 -6.18 -5.43
CA VAL A 114 -7.39 -5.48 -5.02
C VAL A 114 -7.73 -4.37 -4.03
N ASP A 115 -6.77 -4.06 -3.19
CA ASP A 115 -6.89 -3.09 -2.10
C ASP A 115 -5.54 -2.41 -1.85
N THR A 116 -5.57 -1.25 -1.22
CA THR A 116 -4.39 -0.41 -0.96
C THR A 116 -3.33 -1.13 -0.15
N GLN A 117 -3.72 -1.87 0.89
CA GLN A 117 -2.81 -2.53 1.83
C GLN A 117 -2.03 -3.70 1.23
N MET A 118 -2.40 -4.15 0.04
CA MET A 118 -1.70 -5.20 -0.70
C MET A 118 -0.42 -4.75 -1.36
N ILE A 119 -0.26 -3.43 -1.53
CA ILE A 119 0.68 -2.84 -2.47
C ILE A 119 2.09 -2.78 -1.88
N LEU A 120 3.04 -3.33 -2.63
CA LEU A 120 4.46 -3.00 -2.55
C LEU A 120 4.93 -2.69 -3.96
N VAL A 121 5.31 -1.45 -4.22
CA VAL A 121 5.61 -0.98 -5.58
C VAL A 121 6.92 -0.20 -5.60
N PRO A 122 7.79 -0.39 -6.63
CA PRO A 122 8.99 0.43 -6.78
C PRO A 122 8.64 1.92 -6.83
N ASN A 123 9.39 2.76 -6.12
CA ASN A 123 9.19 4.21 -6.09
C ASN A 123 9.66 4.87 -7.40
N ARG A 124 9.06 4.49 -8.50
CA ARG A 124 9.29 5.08 -9.83
C ARG A 124 8.10 5.95 -10.19
N LYS A 125 8.17 7.22 -9.83
CA LYS A 125 7.05 8.17 -9.94
C LYS A 125 6.51 8.28 -11.37
N GLU A 126 7.36 8.12 -12.37
CA GLU A 126 7.01 8.11 -13.79
C GLU A 126 6.19 6.88 -14.21
N MET A 127 6.28 5.78 -13.45
CA MET A 127 5.54 4.55 -13.70
C MET A 127 4.23 4.45 -12.90
N LEU A 128 4.08 5.32 -11.89
CA LEU A 128 2.92 5.34 -11.00
C LEU A 128 1.85 6.29 -11.55
N THR A 129 0.60 5.91 -11.30
CA THR A 129 -0.54 6.83 -11.50
C THR A 129 -0.70 7.72 -10.26
N ARG A 130 -1.37 8.85 -10.42
CA ARG A 130 -1.79 9.70 -9.29
C ARG A 130 -2.97 9.06 -8.56
N TRP A 131 -3.01 9.26 -7.25
CA TRP A 131 -4.21 9.02 -6.47
C TRP A 131 -5.25 10.07 -6.79
N GLU A 132 -6.28 9.68 -7.54
CA GLU A 132 -7.35 10.60 -7.92
C GLU A 132 -8.22 10.98 -6.72
N PRO A 133 -8.42 12.28 -6.44
CA PRO A 133 -9.32 12.73 -5.40
C PRO A 133 -10.77 12.53 -5.87
N ARG A 134 -11.33 11.34 -5.67
CA ARG A 134 -12.74 11.07 -5.98
C ARG A 134 -13.61 11.40 -4.77
N SER A 135 -14.59 12.28 -4.97
CA SER A 135 -15.61 12.64 -3.99
C SER A 135 -16.60 11.48 -3.69
N LYS A 136 -17.33 11.62 -2.62
CA LYS A 136 -18.39 10.71 -2.12
C LYS A 136 -19.19 10.05 -3.25
N GLY A 137 -19.02 8.78 -3.49
CA GLY A 137 -19.75 7.98 -4.49
C GLY A 137 -18.89 7.10 -5.39
N GLY A 138 -17.59 7.36 -5.49
CA GLY A 138 -16.66 6.61 -6.33
C GLY A 138 -15.55 5.83 -5.61
N HIS A 139 -15.59 5.71 -4.29
CA HIS A 139 -14.49 5.18 -3.48
C HIS A 139 -14.17 3.69 -3.70
N ARG A 140 -15.16 2.86 -4.02
CA ARG A 140 -15.00 1.41 -4.17
C ARG A 140 -14.10 0.97 -5.32
N SER A 141 -13.67 1.89 -6.18
CA SER A 141 -12.85 1.57 -7.34
C SER A 141 -11.51 2.30 -7.38
N VAL A 142 -11.16 3.04 -6.32
CA VAL A 142 -9.98 3.91 -6.36
C VAL A 142 -8.69 3.10 -6.34
N ASP A 143 -8.59 2.08 -5.47
CA ASP A 143 -7.43 1.20 -5.41
C ASP A 143 -7.24 0.45 -6.73
N PHE A 144 -8.33 -0.09 -7.27
CA PHE A 144 -8.33 -0.69 -8.58
C PHE A 144 -7.84 0.28 -9.66
N HIS A 145 -8.34 1.53 -9.66
CA HIS A 145 -7.93 2.54 -10.64
C HIS A 145 -6.44 2.87 -10.53
N PHE A 146 -5.95 3.09 -9.32
CA PHE A 146 -4.54 3.37 -9.06
C PHE A 146 -3.65 2.27 -9.62
N ILE A 147 -3.95 0.99 -9.29
CA ILE A 147 -3.17 -0.16 -9.75
C ILE A 147 -3.31 -0.40 -11.25
N ASN A 148 -4.54 -0.28 -11.78
CA ASN A 148 -4.83 -0.56 -13.18
C ASN A 148 -4.19 0.45 -14.15
N CYS A 149 -3.87 1.65 -13.68
CA CYS A 149 -3.26 2.70 -14.48
C CYS A 149 -1.73 2.80 -14.34
N TRP A 150 -1.08 1.88 -13.62
CA TRP A 150 0.37 1.79 -13.59
C TRP A 150 0.96 1.53 -14.98
N GLN A 151 2.15 2.06 -15.23
CA GLN A 151 2.84 1.86 -16.50
C GLN A 151 3.54 0.49 -16.62
N TRP A 152 3.54 -0.32 -15.55
CA TRP A 152 4.01 -1.70 -15.63
C TRP A 152 3.02 -2.57 -16.41
N PRO A 153 3.50 -3.44 -17.32
CA PRO A 153 2.63 -4.43 -17.95
C PRO A 153 1.92 -5.29 -16.88
N ALA A 154 0.63 -5.55 -17.04
CA ALA A 154 -0.16 -6.32 -16.05
C ALA A 154 0.46 -7.70 -15.74
N LYS A 155 1.11 -8.35 -16.73
CA LYS A 155 1.83 -9.62 -16.56
C LYS A 155 3.09 -9.50 -15.69
N SER A 156 3.62 -8.29 -15.45
CA SER A 156 4.80 -8.08 -14.62
C SER A 156 4.47 -7.98 -13.12
N ILE A 157 3.21 -7.87 -12.74
CA ILE A 157 2.80 -7.84 -11.34
C ILE A 157 3.10 -9.19 -10.69
N HIS A 158 3.87 -9.16 -9.62
CA HIS A 158 4.10 -10.33 -8.78
C HIS A 158 2.92 -10.50 -7.81
N TRP A 159 2.23 -11.63 -7.88
CA TRP A 159 1.12 -11.97 -7.00
C TRP A 159 1.62 -12.88 -5.88
N CYS A 160 1.88 -12.32 -4.71
CA CYS A 160 2.38 -13.03 -3.54
C CYS A 160 1.20 -13.53 -2.68
N ALA A 161 1.11 -14.84 -2.48
CA ALA A 161 -0.02 -15.46 -1.77
C ALA A 161 0.06 -15.29 -0.22
N GLU A 162 1.17 -14.75 0.28
CA GLU A 162 1.34 -14.47 1.71
C GLU A 162 0.40 -13.35 2.16
N VAL A 163 -0.18 -13.49 3.34
CA VAL A 163 -0.98 -12.43 3.97
C VAL A 163 -0.04 -11.39 4.57
N ILE A 164 -0.19 -10.14 4.16
CA ILE A 164 0.67 -9.03 4.61
C ILE A 164 0.00 -8.17 5.68
N ALA A 165 -1.32 -8.02 5.61
CA ALA A 165 -2.07 -7.15 6.51
C ALA A 165 -3.45 -7.71 6.85
N MET A 166 -3.96 -7.24 7.99
CA MET A 166 -5.30 -7.51 8.53
C MET A 166 -6.12 -6.22 8.48
N MET A 167 -7.39 -6.36 8.09
CA MET A 167 -8.36 -5.27 8.07
C MET A 167 -9.02 -5.08 9.42
#